data_f0e51a2f10c03c17cde553865efc1ab5
#
_entry.id   f0e51a2f10c03c17cde553865efc1ab5
#
_cell.length_a   1.000
_cell.length_b   1.000
_cell.length_c   1.000
_cell.angle_alpha   90.00
_cell.angle_beta   90.00
_cell.angle_gamma   90.00
#
_symmetry.space_group_name_H-M   'P 1'
#
loop_
_entity.id
_entity.type
_entity.pdbx_description
1 polymer ?
#
loop_
_entity_poly.entity_id
_entity_poly.type
_entity_poly.pdbx_seq_one_letter_code
_entity_poly.pdbx_strand_id
1 'polypeptide(L)'
;MLFRSKKAANVDEALELLRGIDMHSDIGSAHHYAMADASGRHVVVEYVDNEMVVVESPALANHYLCEAKLNVGLVDGDDRYDRLCKRFDETGGVMNEKQLTEAIAAVSQPEHEGFLGTAWTMVMDLTHPSVTYYSRRHFDKPFRFEIK
;
A
#
# COMPACT_ATOMS: atom_id res chain seq x y z
N MET A 1 -2.07 -4.80 4.08
CA MET A 1 -2.23 -6.14 4.71
C MET A 1 -1.44 -7.13 3.88
N LEU A 2 -0.40 -7.74 4.45
CA LEU A 2 0.38 -8.75 3.74
C LEU A 2 -0.38 -10.06 3.81
N PHE A 3 -0.96 -10.42 2.72
CA PHE A 3 -1.24 -11.83 2.48
C PHE A 3 0.01 -12.48 1.90
N ARG A 4 0.87 -13.05 2.75
CA ARG A 4 1.61 -14.19 2.30
C ARG A 4 0.59 -15.31 2.20
N SER A 5 -0.19 -15.28 1.13
CA SER A 5 -1.11 -16.35 0.84
C SER A 5 -0.29 -17.62 0.65
N LYS A 6 -0.54 -18.64 1.46
CA LYS A 6 -0.02 -20.00 1.20
C LYS A 6 -0.50 -20.55 -0.15
N LYS A 7 -1.31 -19.78 -0.88
CA LYS A 7 -1.99 -20.14 -2.12
C LYS A 7 -1.58 -19.31 -3.33
N ALA A 8 -0.82 -18.20 -3.16
CA ALA A 8 -0.35 -17.36 -4.26
C ALA A 8 1.14 -17.04 -4.07
N ALA A 9 1.95 -17.30 -5.07
CA ALA A 9 3.38 -17.01 -5.07
C ALA A 9 3.71 -15.62 -5.64
N ASN A 10 2.81 -15.02 -6.40
CA ASN A 10 2.97 -13.74 -7.08
C ASN A 10 1.64 -12.99 -7.19
N VAL A 11 1.69 -11.75 -7.71
CA VAL A 11 0.53 -10.89 -7.87
C VAL A 11 -0.52 -11.50 -8.79
N ASP A 12 -0.12 -12.12 -9.91
CA ASP A 12 -1.06 -12.69 -10.87
C ASP A 12 -1.87 -13.84 -10.27
N GLU A 13 -1.21 -14.74 -9.54
CA GLU A 13 -1.90 -15.81 -8.81
C GLU A 13 -2.83 -15.27 -7.72
N ALA A 14 -2.42 -14.19 -7.04
CA ALA A 14 -3.27 -13.54 -6.05
C ALA A 14 -4.53 -12.91 -6.69
N LEU A 15 -4.39 -12.28 -7.85
CA LEU A 15 -5.51 -11.72 -8.61
C LEU A 15 -6.49 -12.82 -9.06
N GLU A 16 -5.99 -13.96 -9.55
CA GLU A 16 -6.85 -15.09 -9.91
C GLU A 16 -7.65 -15.62 -8.72
N LEU A 17 -7.03 -15.71 -7.55
CA LEU A 17 -7.73 -16.12 -6.33
C LEU A 17 -8.82 -15.11 -5.93
N LEU A 18 -8.53 -13.81 -6.06
CA LEU A 18 -9.49 -12.75 -5.71
C LEU A 18 -10.70 -12.72 -6.64
N ARG A 19 -10.55 -13.04 -7.94
CA ARG A 19 -11.66 -13.11 -8.88
C ARG A 19 -12.73 -14.14 -8.49
N GLY A 20 -12.33 -15.16 -7.73
CA GLY A 20 -13.24 -16.18 -7.20
C GLY A 20 -13.90 -15.84 -5.87
N ILE A 21 -13.64 -14.65 -5.31
CA ILE A 21 -14.14 -14.24 -4.00
C ILE A 21 -15.09 -13.05 -4.20
N ASP A 22 -16.31 -13.18 -3.72
CA ASP A 22 -17.23 -12.05 -3.61
C ASP A 22 -16.74 -11.12 -2.47
N MET A 23 -16.17 -9.98 -2.88
CA MET A 23 -15.63 -8.99 -1.93
C MET A 23 -16.43 -7.70 -2.01
N HIS A 24 -17.15 -7.42 -0.94
CA HIS A 24 -17.88 -6.17 -0.77
C HIS A 24 -17.71 -5.63 0.65
N SER A 25 -18.03 -4.36 0.84
CA SER A 25 -17.99 -3.72 2.15
C SER A 25 -19.39 -3.57 2.72
N ASP A 26 -19.67 -4.21 3.84
CA ASP A 26 -20.97 -4.15 4.53
C ASP A 26 -21.21 -2.82 5.27
N ILE A 27 -20.15 -2.03 5.47
CA ILE A 27 -20.22 -0.80 6.29
C ILE A 27 -20.10 0.49 5.46
N GLY A 28 -20.33 0.42 4.16
CA GLY A 28 -20.35 1.60 3.27
C GLY A 28 -18.99 2.27 3.05
N SER A 29 -17.89 1.65 3.52
CA SER A 29 -16.53 2.12 3.29
C SER A 29 -15.86 1.30 2.19
N ALA A 30 -15.17 1.99 1.28
CA ALA A 30 -14.37 1.32 0.27
C ALA A 30 -13.13 0.66 0.86
N HIS A 31 -12.77 -0.52 0.36
CA HIS A 31 -11.52 -1.16 0.67
C HIS A 31 -10.66 -1.25 -0.59
N HIS A 32 -9.41 -0.85 -0.47
CA HIS A 32 -8.40 -0.92 -1.52
C HIS A 32 -7.32 -1.91 -1.09
N TYR A 33 -6.84 -2.74 -2.02
CA TYR A 33 -5.80 -3.72 -1.75
C TYR A 33 -4.58 -3.43 -2.59
N ALA A 34 -3.50 -2.94 -1.97
CA ALA A 34 -2.21 -2.85 -2.63
C ALA A 34 -1.50 -4.20 -2.56
N MET A 35 -0.98 -4.67 -3.68
CA MET A 35 -0.24 -5.91 -3.80
C MET A 35 1.08 -5.66 -4.52
N ALA A 36 2.13 -6.32 -4.06
CA ALA A 36 3.42 -6.33 -4.74
C ALA A 36 4.09 -7.70 -4.55
N ASP A 37 4.95 -8.09 -5.49
CA ASP A 37 5.76 -9.30 -5.40
C ASP A 37 7.24 -9.03 -5.67
N ALA A 38 8.06 -10.08 -5.49
CA ALA A 38 9.51 -9.99 -5.65
C ALA A 38 9.98 -9.77 -7.11
N SER A 39 9.09 -9.87 -8.10
CA SER A 39 9.38 -9.53 -9.49
C SER A 39 9.35 -8.03 -9.75
N GLY A 40 8.85 -7.24 -8.79
CA GLY A 40 8.61 -5.82 -8.91
C GLY A 40 7.22 -5.46 -9.45
N ARG A 41 6.36 -6.46 -9.72
CA ARG A 41 4.97 -6.20 -10.07
C ARG A 41 4.22 -5.63 -8.88
N HIS A 42 3.47 -4.56 -9.11
CA HIS A 42 2.67 -3.88 -8.09
C HIS A 42 1.35 -3.39 -8.67
N VAL A 43 0.26 -3.64 -7.96
CA VAL A 43 -1.08 -3.27 -8.37
C VAL A 43 -1.93 -2.82 -7.17
N VAL A 44 -2.96 -2.04 -7.47
CA VAL A 44 -4.05 -1.75 -6.56
C VAL A 44 -5.31 -2.42 -7.08
N VAL A 45 -6.01 -3.16 -6.22
CA VAL A 45 -7.30 -3.77 -6.51
C VAL A 45 -8.38 -2.96 -5.82
N GLU A 46 -9.36 -2.55 -6.58
CA GLU A 46 -10.54 -1.81 -6.16
C GLU A 46 -11.80 -2.55 -6.60
N TYR A 47 -12.91 -2.30 -5.90
CA TYR A 47 -14.20 -2.87 -6.26
C TYR A 47 -15.19 -1.76 -6.55
N VAL A 48 -15.76 -1.79 -7.75
CA VAL A 48 -16.77 -0.84 -8.22
C VAL A 48 -17.98 -1.65 -8.65
N ASP A 49 -19.12 -1.41 -8.01
CA ASP A 49 -20.37 -2.12 -8.28
C ASP A 49 -20.22 -3.66 -8.23
N ASN A 50 -19.42 -4.14 -7.26
CA ASN A 50 -19.02 -5.54 -7.04
C ASN A 50 -18.10 -6.13 -8.12
N GLU A 51 -17.64 -5.34 -9.07
CA GLU A 51 -16.67 -5.77 -10.06
C GLU A 51 -15.25 -5.42 -9.62
N MET A 52 -14.34 -6.39 -9.76
CA MET A 52 -12.93 -6.20 -9.44
C MET A 52 -12.23 -5.41 -10.54
N VAL A 53 -11.68 -4.25 -10.17
CA VAL A 53 -10.86 -3.40 -11.03
C VAL A 53 -9.41 -3.46 -10.56
N VAL A 54 -8.47 -3.67 -11.49
CA VAL A 54 -7.02 -3.71 -11.21
C VAL A 54 -6.37 -2.48 -11.83
N VAL A 55 -5.67 -1.70 -11.01
CA VAL A 55 -4.95 -0.50 -11.43
C VAL A 55 -3.45 -0.72 -11.19
N GLU A 56 -2.64 -0.52 -12.23
CA GLU A 56 -1.17 -0.49 -12.07
C GLU A 56 -0.79 0.82 -11.37
N SER A 57 -0.34 0.71 -10.13
CA SER A 57 0.08 1.89 -9.35
C SER A 57 1.13 1.52 -8.32
N PRO A 58 2.21 2.32 -8.18
CA PRO A 58 3.24 2.10 -7.17
C PRO A 58 2.83 2.54 -5.77
N ALA A 59 1.71 3.23 -5.65
CA ALA A 59 1.23 3.80 -4.39
C ALA A 59 -0.27 3.64 -4.24
N LEU A 60 -0.73 3.73 -3.00
CA LEU A 60 -2.14 3.76 -2.63
C LEU A 60 -2.32 4.72 -1.45
N ALA A 61 -3.32 5.57 -1.52
CA ALA A 61 -3.80 6.41 -0.42
C ALA A 61 -5.28 6.09 -0.09
N ASN A 62 -6.06 7.07 0.30
CA ASN A 62 -7.44 6.87 0.77
C ASN A 62 -8.51 7.11 -0.31
N HIS A 63 -8.13 7.33 -1.56
CA HIS A 63 -9.04 7.61 -2.67
C HIS A 63 -8.95 6.53 -3.75
N TYR A 64 -9.99 6.46 -4.57
CA TYR A 64 -10.03 5.57 -5.72
C TYR A 64 -9.07 6.01 -6.83
N LEU A 65 -8.41 5.03 -7.44
CA LEU A 65 -7.49 5.22 -8.55
C LEU A 65 -8.10 4.80 -9.89
N CYS A 66 -9.11 3.93 -9.88
CA CYS A 66 -9.78 3.47 -11.09
C CYS A 66 -10.56 4.61 -11.76
N GLU A 67 -10.62 4.60 -13.10
CA GLU A 67 -11.26 5.64 -13.91
C GLU A 67 -12.71 5.90 -13.52
N ALA A 68 -13.47 4.84 -13.24
CA ALA A 68 -14.90 4.92 -12.91
C ALA A 68 -15.20 5.70 -11.62
N LYS A 69 -14.25 5.75 -10.68
CA LYS A 69 -14.38 6.46 -9.40
C LYS A 69 -13.15 7.32 -9.09
N LEU A 70 -12.43 7.78 -10.09
CA LEU A 70 -11.19 8.52 -9.91
C LEU A 70 -11.35 9.67 -8.91
N ASN A 71 -10.44 9.72 -7.93
CA ASN A 71 -10.40 10.69 -6.84
C ASN A 71 -11.61 10.67 -5.86
N VAL A 72 -12.52 9.71 -5.97
CA VAL A 72 -13.53 9.53 -4.93
C VAL A 72 -12.84 9.17 -3.62
N GLY A 73 -13.10 9.92 -2.56
CA GLY A 73 -12.43 9.78 -1.25
C GLY A 73 -11.15 10.60 -1.09
N LEU A 74 -10.71 11.34 -2.13
CA LEU A 74 -9.62 12.29 -1.99
C LEU A 74 -10.07 13.46 -1.10
N VAL A 75 -9.25 13.74 -0.09
CA VAL A 75 -9.44 14.88 0.81
C VAL A 75 -8.64 16.08 0.29
N ASP A 76 -9.23 17.26 0.32
CA ASP A 76 -8.57 18.49 -0.09
C ASP A 76 -7.23 18.68 0.64
N GLY A 77 -6.17 18.90 -0.15
CA GLY A 77 -4.81 19.08 0.37
C GLY A 77 -4.07 17.77 0.70
N ASP A 78 -4.67 16.60 0.49
CA ASP A 78 -3.96 15.32 0.62
C ASP A 78 -3.14 15.03 -0.64
N ASP A 79 -1.85 15.33 -0.58
CA ASP A 79 -0.87 15.13 -1.65
C ASP A 79 -0.02 13.86 -1.48
N ARG A 80 -0.34 12.99 -0.51
CA ARG A 80 0.46 11.82 -0.16
C ARG A 80 0.69 10.87 -1.33
N TYR A 81 -0.36 10.60 -2.10
CA TYR A 81 -0.28 9.74 -3.28
C TYR A 81 0.68 10.33 -4.32
N ASP A 82 0.50 11.60 -4.69
CA ASP A 82 1.32 12.28 -5.69
C ASP A 82 2.79 12.33 -5.28
N ARG A 83 3.07 12.59 -4.01
CA ARG A 83 4.44 12.60 -3.46
C ARG A 83 5.10 11.24 -3.52
N LEU A 84 4.36 10.15 -3.24
CA LEU A 84 4.89 8.79 -3.36
C LEU A 84 5.15 8.42 -4.81
N CYS A 85 4.22 8.69 -5.73
CA CYS A 85 4.40 8.46 -7.16
C CYS A 85 5.59 9.25 -7.72
N LYS A 86 5.68 10.54 -7.41
CA LYS A 86 6.82 11.37 -7.79
C LYS A 86 8.15 10.79 -7.29
N ARG A 87 8.20 10.35 -6.03
CA ARG A 87 9.41 9.75 -5.47
C ARG A 87 9.79 8.44 -6.15
N PHE A 88 8.80 7.64 -6.51
CA PHE A 88 8.99 6.41 -7.28
C PHE A 88 9.59 6.71 -8.65
N ASP A 89 9.04 7.69 -9.38
CA ASP A 89 9.53 8.12 -10.70
C ASP A 89 10.96 8.67 -10.63
N GLU A 90 11.26 9.54 -9.65
CA GLU A 90 12.60 10.12 -9.42
C GLU A 90 13.68 9.05 -9.19
N THR A 91 13.31 7.88 -8.69
CA THR A 91 14.23 6.76 -8.46
C THR A 91 14.23 5.73 -9.60
N GLY A 92 13.53 6.00 -10.70
CA GLY A 92 13.38 5.08 -11.83
C GLY A 92 12.64 3.80 -11.47
N GLY A 93 11.70 3.87 -10.53
CA GLY A 93 10.89 2.73 -10.09
C GLY A 93 11.59 1.77 -9.11
N VAL A 94 12.80 2.09 -8.66
CA VAL A 94 13.57 1.24 -7.75
C VAL A 94 14.05 2.05 -6.54
N MET A 95 13.72 1.61 -5.35
CA MET A 95 14.14 2.21 -4.10
C MET A 95 14.82 1.17 -3.21
N ASN A 96 15.97 1.53 -2.64
CA ASN A 96 16.53 0.76 -1.53
C ASN A 96 15.72 0.99 -0.23
N GLU A 97 15.96 0.16 0.79
CA GLU A 97 15.23 0.23 2.08
C GLU A 97 15.25 1.64 2.69
N LYS A 98 16.38 2.34 2.63
CA LYS A 98 16.52 3.70 3.16
C LYS A 98 15.65 4.70 2.39
N GLN A 99 15.71 4.68 1.06
CA GLN A 99 14.92 5.57 0.20
C GLN A 99 13.42 5.33 0.38
N LEU A 100 13.00 4.07 0.47
CA LEU A 100 11.60 3.71 0.72
C LEU A 100 11.15 4.19 2.11
N THR A 101 11.97 3.99 3.15
CA THR A 101 11.68 4.47 4.51
C THR A 101 11.55 5.99 4.54
N GLU A 102 12.43 6.71 3.87
CA GLU A 102 12.36 8.19 3.76
C GLU A 102 11.10 8.65 3.02
N ALA A 103 10.72 7.97 1.93
CA ALA A 103 9.51 8.29 1.18
C ALA A 103 8.25 8.12 2.04
N ILE A 104 8.14 7.00 2.76
CA ILE A 104 6.99 6.73 3.65
C ILE A 104 6.99 7.67 4.86
N ALA A 105 8.16 7.96 5.43
CA ALA A 105 8.28 8.91 6.54
C ALA A 105 7.80 10.32 6.14
N ALA A 106 8.10 10.74 4.91
CA ALA A 106 7.69 12.04 4.38
C ALA A 106 6.16 12.20 4.24
N VAL A 107 5.42 11.11 4.06
CA VAL A 107 3.95 11.11 3.96
C VAL A 107 3.25 10.62 5.24
N SER A 108 4.01 10.26 6.28
CA SER A 108 3.45 9.86 7.56
C SER A 108 2.84 11.07 8.28
N GLN A 109 1.65 10.87 8.81
CA GLN A 109 0.87 11.95 9.43
C GLN A 109 1.23 12.12 10.91
N PRO A 110 1.51 13.36 11.37
CA PRO A 110 1.75 13.63 12.79
C PRO A 110 0.46 13.47 13.60
N GLU A 111 0.62 13.26 14.88
CA GLU A 111 -0.48 13.31 15.84
C GLU A 111 -0.96 14.77 16.01
N HIS A 112 -2.28 14.95 16.08
CA HIS A 112 -2.91 16.22 16.40
C HIS A 112 -4.24 15.96 17.12
N GLU A 113 -4.90 17.00 17.61
CA GLU A 113 -6.16 16.87 18.35
C GLU A 113 -7.21 16.08 17.56
N GLY A 114 -7.70 15.01 18.16
CA GLY A 114 -8.71 14.12 17.56
C GLY A 114 -8.16 13.10 16.54
N PHE A 115 -6.84 13.10 16.28
CA PHE A 115 -6.23 12.16 15.35
C PHE A 115 -4.87 11.64 15.86
N LEU A 116 -4.77 10.32 15.99
CA LEU A 116 -3.56 9.67 16.54
C LEU A 116 -2.35 9.64 15.57
N GLY A 117 -2.51 10.17 14.37
CA GLY A 117 -1.47 10.14 13.35
C GLY A 117 -1.17 8.74 12.81
N THR A 118 -0.03 8.59 12.16
CA THR A 118 0.45 7.28 11.68
C THR A 118 0.87 6.42 12.86
N ALA A 119 0.04 5.44 13.19
CA ALA A 119 0.23 4.58 14.36
C ALA A 119 1.43 3.62 14.20
N TRP A 120 1.66 3.12 12.98
CA TRP A 120 2.77 2.24 12.65
C TRP A 120 3.09 2.30 11.17
N THR A 121 4.33 1.94 10.84
CA THR A 121 4.84 1.79 9.48
C THR A 121 5.56 0.46 9.37
N MET A 122 5.40 -0.23 8.25
CA MET A 122 6.13 -1.44 7.94
C MET A 122 6.81 -1.31 6.58
N VAL A 123 8.09 -1.67 6.53
CA VAL A 123 8.85 -1.85 5.29
C VAL A 123 9.16 -3.33 5.16
N MET A 124 8.88 -3.89 3.99
CA MET A 124 9.00 -5.32 3.74
C MET A 124 9.98 -5.59 2.63
N ASP A 125 10.96 -6.46 2.89
CA ASP A 125 11.83 -7.02 1.88
C ASP A 125 11.19 -8.31 1.35
N LEU A 126 10.79 -8.30 0.08
CA LEU A 126 10.15 -9.45 -0.57
C LEU A 126 11.17 -10.43 -1.15
N THR A 127 12.41 -9.99 -1.34
CA THR A 127 13.52 -10.82 -1.85
C THR A 127 14.14 -11.65 -0.71
N HIS A 128 14.37 -10.98 0.43
CA HIS A 128 14.84 -11.62 1.67
C HIS A 128 13.75 -11.46 2.73
N PRO A 129 12.77 -12.37 2.80
CA PRO A 129 11.54 -12.18 3.53
C PRO A 129 11.73 -11.65 4.95
N SER A 130 11.62 -10.35 5.11
CA SER A 130 11.74 -9.66 6.40
C SER A 130 10.82 -8.44 6.46
N VAL A 131 10.51 -8.02 7.67
CA VAL A 131 9.71 -6.83 7.95
C VAL A 131 10.47 -5.92 8.90
N THR A 132 10.65 -4.67 8.53
CA THR A 132 11.12 -3.61 9.41
C THR A 132 9.90 -2.80 9.85
N TYR A 133 9.62 -2.81 11.14
CA TYR A 133 8.48 -2.14 11.77
C TYR A 133 8.95 -0.89 12.51
N TYR A 134 8.19 0.19 12.37
CA TYR A 134 8.38 1.45 13.10
C TYR A 134 7.09 1.77 13.85
N SER A 135 7.22 1.92 15.18
CA SER A 135 6.10 2.35 16.01
C SER A 135 5.90 3.85 15.84
N ARG A 136 4.68 4.25 15.51
CA ARG A 136 4.34 5.64 15.24
C ARG A 136 5.31 6.22 14.19
N ARG A 137 5.86 7.38 14.41
CA ARG A 137 6.82 8.06 13.54
C ARG A 137 8.26 7.96 14.03
N HIS A 138 8.59 6.95 14.87
CA HIS A 138 9.95 6.71 15.37
C HIS A 138 10.78 5.93 14.36
N PHE A 139 11.12 6.57 13.24
CA PHE A 139 11.95 5.97 12.18
C PHE A 139 13.42 5.76 12.60
N ASP A 140 13.83 6.31 13.72
CA ASP A 140 15.12 6.11 14.38
C ASP A 140 15.22 4.83 15.22
N LYS A 141 14.09 4.13 15.43
CA LYS A 141 13.98 2.94 16.30
C LYS A 141 13.27 1.78 15.59
N PRO A 142 13.91 1.16 14.59
CA PRO A 142 13.32 0.03 13.87
C PRO A 142 13.28 -1.24 14.71
N PHE A 143 12.25 -2.06 14.48
CA PHE A 143 12.17 -3.45 14.92
C PHE A 143 12.15 -4.33 13.68
N ARG A 144 13.15 -5.21 13.52
CA ARG A 144 13.27 -6.10 12.37
C ARG A 144 12.89 -7.52 12.73
N PHE A 145 12.10 -8.15 11.86
CA PHE A 145 11.63 -9.52 11.98
C PHE A 145 11.90 -10.28 10.69
N GLU A 146 12.55 -11.45 10.81
CA GLU A 146 12.67 -12.41 9.72
C GLU A 146 11.36 -13.20 9.57
N ILE A 147 10.88 -13.35 8.34
CA ILE A 147 9.69 -14.15 8.04
C ILE A 147 10.17 -15.55 7.65
N LYS A 148 9.84 -16.55 8.47
CA LYS A 148 10.18 -17.96 8.23
C LYS A 148 9.15 -18.67 7.35
#